data_9665e08ccb961ed14b5a736fc1461902
#
_entry.id   9665e08ccb961ed14b5a736fc1461902
#
_cell.length_a   1.000
_cell.length_b   1.000
_cell.length_c   1.000
_cell.angle_alpha   90.00
_cell.angle_beta   90.00
_cell.angle_gamma   90.00
#
_symmetry.space_group_name_H-M   'P 1'
#
loop_
_entity.id
_entity.type
_entity.pdbx_description
1 polymer ?
#
loop_
_entity_poly.entity_id
_entity_poly.type
_entity_poly.pdbx_seq_one_letter_code
_entity_poly.pdbx_strand_id
1 'polypeptide(L)'
;MSFMEPTIASIIGVPPPVALLATVGFVSFLFVRDIRQKPNVTGALWLPLVWVVLMGSRSVVQWLDILHFPVALGSPEEGNPLDAVVYLALIVAGLSVLNKRQVSLAEVFQNNGWLMAFLLYCFIAILWSDFPFVAFKHWIKVLGHPIMVLVLLTEPDPDEALARLMKRSAYVLVPFSILAIKYYPGIGRQFDEWTGLPMNNGIAQNKNGLGSMCLVLGFFFVWYFLKTWRAEKSKARRDELRLLGGFLVMIAWLLRKSHGATATLCLLIAIAVMFVVERRWLNKKLIGTYVLLALIVLLVAEFAFGIFDHVADLMGHQATIMGRAELWRECLALHTNPIFGVGFESFWLGDRLHLLHEGRPWQPNEAHNGYLEIYLNMGLVGLFMLFGLIIATFRKIRLELFRNTDWARIRLGFLAAIVFYNLTEATFRGLSLTWFVFFIIAMEYPTVEYEPALQSSETDELEETGKLTYLPG
;
A
#
# COMPACT_ATOMS: atom_id res chain seq x y z
N MET A 1 -31.37 -7.28 23.77
CA MET A 1 -30.60 -7.72 24.97
C MET A 1 -29.13 -7.73 24.58
N SER A 2 -28.40 -6.70 25.02
CA SER A 2 -26.98 -6.45 24.66
C SER A 2 -26.09 -7.33 25.51
N PHE A 3 -25.47 -8.36 24.94
CA PHE A 3 -24.33 -9.00 25.56
C PHE A 3 -23.11 -8.10 25.29
N MET A 4 -22.87 -7.16 26.22
CA MET A 4 -21.57 -6.52 26.36
C MET A 4 -20.58 -7.62 26.79
N GLU A 5 -19.77 -8.16 25.85
CA GLU A 5 -18.53 -8.83 26.27
C GLU A 5 -17.70 -7.85 27.08
N PRO A 6 -17.33 -8.15 28.33
CA PRO A 6 -16.46 -7.29 29.09
C PRO A 6 -15.12 -7.22 28.36
N THR A 7 -14.79 -6.05 27.87
CA THR A 7 -13.50 -5.78 27.24
C THR A 7 -12.40 -6.09 28.25
N ILE A 8 -11.32 -6.78 27.83
CA ILE A 8 -10.14 -7.05 28.67
C ILE A 8 -9.62 -5.78 29.38
N ALA A 9 -9.88 -4.60 28.84
CA ALA A 9 -9.65 -3.30 29.48
C ALA A 9 -10.36 -3.13 30.83
N SER A 10 -11.55 -3.76 31.03
CA SER A 10 -12.25 -3.73 32.31
C SER A 10 -11.61 -4.65 33.38
N ILE A 11 -10.76 -5.59 32.95
CA ILE A 11 -10.08 -6.52 33.86
C ILE A 11 -8.74 -5.93 34.35
N ILE A 12 -8.08 -5.06 33.59
CA ILE A 12 -6.78 -4.48 33.95
C ILE A 12 -6.89 -3.04 34.46
N GLY A 13 -8.06 -2.39 34.35
CA GLY A 13 -8.36 -1.09 34.94
C GLY A 13 -7.47 0.08 34.48
N VAL A 14 -6.78 -0.01 33.31
CA VAL A 14 -5.93 1.08 32.81
C VAL A 14 -6.80 2.17 32.18
N PRO A 15 -6.76 3.42 32.67
CA PRO A 15 -7.51 4.51 32.08
C PRO A 15 -7.07 4.82 30.63
N PRO A 16 -7.98 5.21 29.71
CA PRO A 16 -7.64 5.52 28.33
C PRO A 16 -6.50 6.54 28.14
N PRO A 17 -6.41 7.64 28.92
CA PRO A 17 -5.28 8.57 28.81
C PRO A 17 -3.93 7.93 29.16
N VAL A 18 -3.89 7.04 30.14
CA VAL A 18 -2.67 6.32 30.53
C VAL A 18 -2.23 5.36 29.41
N ALA A 19 -3.19 4.65 28.80
CA ALA A 19 -2.94 3.80 27.65
C ALA A 19 -2.42 4.60 26.42
N LEU A 20 -2.95 5.82 26.21
CA LEU A 20 -2.47 6.72 25.16
C LEU A 20 -1.01 7.15 25.45
N LEU A 21 -0.71 7.63 26.65
CA LEU A 21 0.65 8.02 27.03
C LEU A 21 1.64 6.86 26.89
N ALA A 22 1.26 5.67 27.33
CA ALA A 22 2.08 4.46 27.17
C ALA A 22 2.33 4.13 25.69
N THR A 23 1.30 4.25 24.84
CA THR A 23 1.43 4.02 23.39
C THR A 23 2.33 5.07 22.74
N VAL A 24 2.15 6.35 23.05
CA VAL A 24 3.03 7.43 22.57
C VAL A 24 4.47 7.21 23.03
N GLY A 25 4.68 6.87 24.30
CA GLY A 25 6.02 6.54 24.83
C GLY A 25 6.65 5.35 24.10
N PHE A 26 5.88 4.30 23.86
CA PHE A 26 6.35 3.12 23.10
C PHE A 26 6.74 3.48 21.66
N VAL A 27 5.88 4.21 20.95
CA VAL A 27 6.16 4.66 19.57
C VAL A 27 7.39 5.57 19.53
N SER A 28 7.50 6.53 20.46
CA SER A 28 8.67 7.42 20.58
C SER A 28 9.95 6.62 20.83
N PHE A 29 9.92 5.63 21.73
CA PHE A 29 11.03 4.72 21.95
C PHE A 29 11.46 3.99 20.67
N LEU A 30 10.51 3.50 19.87
CA LEU A 30 10.80 2.83 18.61
C LEU A 30 11.48 3.76 17.59
N PHE A 31 11.01 5.01 17.46
CA PHE A 31 11.65 6.00 16.58
C PHE A 31 13.05 6.38 17.07
N VAL A 32 13.24 6.62 18.38
CA VAL A 32 14.56 6.91 18.95
C VAL A 32 15.52 5.74 18.72
N ARG A 33 15.05 4.49 18.91
CA ARG A 33 15.83 3.29 18.61
C ARG A 33 16.22 3.22 17.13
N ASP A 34 15.29 3.49 16.22
CA ASP A 34 15.50 3.46 14.78
C ASP A 34 16.53 4.51 14.33
N ILE A 35 16.40 5.75 14.83
CA ILE A 35 17.33 6.84 14.52
C ILE A 35 18.74 6.57 15.06
N ARG A 36 18.86 5.98 16.26
CA ARG A 36 20.14 5.60 16.86
C ARG A 36 20.92 4.54 16.06
N GLN A 37 20.25 3.77 15.23
CA GLN A 37 20.89 2.81 14.32
C GLN A 37 21.63 3.48 13.18
N LYS A 38 21.49 4.81 13.00
CA LYS A 38 22.11 5.61 11.93
C LYS A 38 21.90 4.97 10.55
N PRO A 39 20.65 4.75 10.14
CA PRO A 39 20.36 4.12 8.84
C PRO A 39 20.91 4.99 7.70
N ASN A 40 21.35 4.35 6.62
CA ASN A 40 21.85 5.02 5.43
C ASN A 40 20.69 5.57 4.58
N VAL A 41 19.90 6.46 5.17
CA VAL A 41 18.75 7.13 4.53
C VAL A 41 18.74 8.62 4.86
N THR A 42 18.22 9.42 3.95
CA THR A 42 18.13 10.86 4.15
C THR A 42 16.84 11.26 4.90
N GLY A 43 16.76 12.54 5.30
CA GLY A 43 15.54 13.10 5.86
C GLY A 43 14.35 13.15 4.87
N ALA A 44 14.60 12.98 3.56
CA ALA A 44 13.53 12.96 2.56
C ALA A 44 12.59 11.76 2.73
N LEU A 45 13.04 10.67 3.37
CA LEU A 45 12.22 9.49 3.66
C LEU A 45 10.98 9.79 4.54
N TRP A 46 10.95 10.93 5.24
CA TRP A 46 9.76 11.36 5.97
C TRP A 46 8.57 11.69 5.06
N LEU A 47 8.81 12.11 3.80
CA LEU A 47 7.74 12.41 2.85
C LEU A 47 6.92 11.15 2.50
N PRO A 48 7.53 10.06 1.97
CA PRO A 48 6.80 8.83 1.74
C PRO A 48 6.28 8.20 3.03
N LEU A 49 6.89 8.42 4.20
CA LEU A 49 6.36 7.94 5.47
C LEU A 49 5.03 8.63 5.81
N VAL A 50 4.96 9.95 5.76
CA VAL A 50 3.71 10.69 5.99
C VAL A 50 2.65 10.28 4.99
N TRP A 51 3.03 10.12 3.71
CA TRP A 51 2.15 9.64 2.64
C TRP A 51 1.52 8.28 2.98
N VAL A 52 2.34 7.30 3.39
CA VAL A 52 1.88 5.95 3.78
C VAL A 52 1.00 5.99 5.04
N VAL A 53 1.37 6.80 6.04
CA VAL A 53 0.59 6.91 7.28
C VAL A 53 -0.79 7.53 7.01
N LEU A 54 -0.89 8.52 6.14
CA LEU A 54 -2.18 9.10 5.75
C LEU A 54 -3.05 8.08 4.99
N MET A 55 -2.47 7.32 4.05
CA MET A 55 -3.22 6.26 3.34
C MET A 55 -3.62 5.09 4.24
N GLY A 56 -2.78 4.74 5.20
CA GLY A 56 -3.04 3.63 6.14
C GLY A 56 -3.94 4.00 7.31
N SER A 57 -4.28 5.28 7.47
CA SER A 57 -5.14 5.78 8.54
C SER A 57 -6.35 6.52 7.97
N ARG A 58 -6.58 7.72 8.40
CA ARG A 58 -7.64 8.61 7.95
C ARG A 58 -7.06 9.87 7.33
N SER A 59 -7.87 10.58 6.55
CA SER A 59 -7.47 11.87 6.01
C SER A 59 -7.22 12.90 7.12
N VAL A 60 -6.50 13.98 6.79
CA VAL A 60 -6.19 15.04 7.74
C VAL A 60 -7.46 15.67 8.31
N VAL A 61 -8.45 15.90 7.43
CA VAL A 61 -9.74 16.49 7.84
C VAL A 61 -10.49 15.58 8.79
N GLN A 62 -10.52 14.26 8.52
CA GLN A 62 -11.15 13.30 9.43
C GLN A 62 -10.44 13.23 10.80
N TRP A 63 -9.10 13.39 10.84
CA TRP A 63 -8.39 13.50 12.11
C TRP A 63 -8.70 14.78 12.86
N LEU A 64 -8.80 15.93 12.16
CA LEU A 64 -9.18 17.21 12.78
C LEU A 64 -10.61 17.17 13.34
N ASP A 65 -11.53 16.55 12.63
CA ASP A 65 -12.92 16.35 13.10
C ASP A 65 -12.96 15.50 14.38
N ILE A 66 -12.22 14.38 14.42
CA ILE A 66 -12.07 13.53 15.61
C ILE A 66 -11.47 14.33 16.79
N LEU A 67 -10.60 15.28 16.52
CA LEU A 67 -10.00 16.16 17.53
C LEU A 67 -10.89 17.38 17.86
N HIS A 68 -12.13 17.41 17.33
CA HIS A 68 -13.11 18.48 17.52
C HIS A 68 -12.70 19.88 17.04
N PHE A 69 -11.83 19.93 16.01
CA PHE A 69 -11.60 21.19 15.31
C PHE A 69 -12.77 21.49 14.38
N PRO A 70 -13.18 22.76 14.25
CA PRO A 70 -14.29 23.19 13.39
C PRO A 70 -13.88 23.11 11.90
N VAL A 71 -14.01 21.92 11.31
CA VAL A 71 -13.71 21.66 9.89
C VAL A 71 -14.96 21.16 9.16
N ALA A 72 -15.14 21.60 7.92
CA ALA A 72 -16.16 21.04 7.05
C ALA A 72 -15.63 19.76 6.41
N LEU A 73 -16.30 18.62 6.64
CA LEU A 73 -15.86 17.32 6.10
C LEU A 73 -15.91 17.27 4.56
N GLY A 74 -16.86 18.01 3.95
CA GLY A 74 -17.09 17.93 2.50
C GLY A 74 -17.70 16.58 2.07
N SER A 75 -17.91 16.40 0.77
CA SER A 75 -18.30 15.09 0.25
C SER A 75 -17.07 14.18 0.10
N PRO A 76 -17.15 12.91 0.51
CA PRO A 76 -16.05 11.96 0.35
C PRO A 76 -15.61 11.79 -1.10
N GLU A 77 -16.56 11.88 -2.04
CA GLU A 77 -16.39 11.63 -3.46
C GLU A 77 -15.66 12.78 -4.17
N GLU A 78 -15.99 14.03 -3.82
CA GLU A 78 -15.33 15.21 -4.40
C GLU A 78 -14.01 15.55 -3.71
N GLY A 79 -13.82 15.03 -2.49
CA GLY A 79 -12.67 15.27 -1.64
C GLY A 79 -12.69 16.64 -0.93
N ASN A 80 -11.90 16.77 0.11
CA ASN A 80 -11.81 17.98 0.92
C ASN A 80 -10.66 18.89 0.44
N PRO A 81 -10.86 20.22 0.38
CA PRO A 81 -9.82 21.18 0.00
C PRO A 81 -8.57 21.13 0.89
N LEU A 82 -8.74 20.95 2.21
CA LEU A 82 -7.60 20.87 3.13
C LEU A 82 -6.74 19.63 2.88
N ASP A 83 -7.38 18.47 2.68
CA ASP A 83 -6.67 17.25 2.29
C ASP A 83 -5.93 17.45 0.96
N ALA A 84 -6.56 18.14 -0.01
CA ALA A 84 -5.93 18.44 -1.29
C ALA A 84 -4.67 19.30 -1.13
N VAL A 85 -4.70 20.31 -0.26
CA VAL A 85 -3.53 21.17 0.05
C VAL A 85 -2.41 20.34 0.68
N VAL A 86 -2.72 19.46 1.64
CA VAL A 86 -1.71 18.61 2.30
C VAL A 86 -1.05 17.66 1.29
N TYR A 87 -1.85 16.97 0.46
CA TYR A 87 -1.30 16.08 -0.57
C TYR A 87 -0.49 16.85 -1.62
N LEU A 88 -0.94 18.01 -2.04
CA LEU A 88 -0.21 18.87 -2.98
C LEU A 88 1.13 19.33 -2.37
N ALA A 89 1.15 19.74 -1.10
CA ALA A 89 2.36 20.13 -0.40
C ALA A 89 3.39 18.97 -0.34
N LEU A 90 2.94 17.74 -0.05
CA LEU A 90 3.79 16.55 -0.08
C LEU A 90 4.33 16.27 -1.48
N ILE A 91 3.50 16.39 -2.53
CA ILE A 91 3.91 16.23 -3.93
C ILE A 91 4.98 17.25 -4.29
N VAL A 92 4.76 18.54 -4.00
CA VAL A 92 5.71 19.63 -4.28
C VAL A 92 7.03 19.41 -3.53
N ALA A 93 6.97 19.01 -2.25
CA ALA A 93 8.16 18.66 -1.48
C ALA A 93 8.91 17.46 -2.09
N GLY A 94 8.19 16.41 -2.52
CA GLY A 94 8.77 15.26 -3.23
C GLY A 94 9.46 15.67 -4.53
N LEU A 95 8.79 16.45 -5.37
CA LEU A 95 9.38 16.99 -6.62
C LEU A 95 10.63 17.84 -6.34
N SER A 96 10.62 18.65 -5.27
CA SER A 96 11.78 19.43 -4.86
C SER A 96 12.98 18.56 -4.48
N VAL A 97 12.73 17.42 -3.79
CA VAL A 97 13.76 16.43 -3.47
C VAL A 97 14.31 15.79 -4.75
N LEU A 98 13.43 15.34 -5.65
CA LEU A 98 13.83 14.69 -6.91
C LEU A 98 14.64 15.65 -7.81
N ASN A 99 14.24 16.92 -7.85
CA ASN A 99 15.00 17.95 -8.58
C ASN A 99 16.40 18.16 -7.98
N LYS A 100 16.52 18.23 -6.64
CA LYS A 100 17.82 18.33 -5.97
C LYS A 100 18.72 17.11 -6.20
N ARG A 101 18.11 15.92 -6.36
CA ARG A 101 18.81 14.67 -6.68
C ARG A 101 19.08 14.50 -8.18
N GLN A 102 18.72 15.48 -9.00
CA GLN A 102 18.91 15.48 -10.46
C GLN A 102 18.33 14.21 -11.13
N VAL A 103 17.15 13.79 -10.70
CA VAL A 103 16.49 12.58 -11.23
C VAL A 103 16.14 12.79 -12.70
N SER A 104 16.62 11.88 -13.55
CA SER A 104 16.38 11.91 -14.99
C SER A 104 14.98 11.43 -15.34
N LEU A 105 14.12 12.33 -15.82
CA LEU A 105 12.79 11.96 -16.31
C LEU A 105 12.86 10.98 -17.48
N ALA A 106 13.87 11.10 -18.36
CA ALA A 106 14.06 10.19 -19.48
C ALA A 106 14.25 8.74 -18.99
N GLU A 107 15.04 8.52 -17.94
CA GLU A 107 15.24 7.20 -17.33
C GLU A 107 13.97 6.68 -16.67
N VAL A 108 13.21 7.56 -16.01
CA VAL A 108 11.89 7.18 -15.43
C VAL A 108 10.97 6.67 -16.52
N PHE A 109 10.85 7.38 -17.66
CA PHE A 109 10.00 6.98 -18.78
C PHE A 109 10.49 5.70 -19.46
N GLN A 110 11.80 5.57 -19.71
CA GLN A 110 12.39 4.40 -20.36
C GLN A 110 12.18 3.11 -19.54
N ASN A 111 12.38 3.19 -18.23
CA ASN A 111 12.27 2.03 -17.35
C ASN A 111 10.83 1.70 -16.97
N ASN A 112 9.88 2.63 -17.11
CA ASN A 112 8.50 2.46 -16.60
C ASN A 112 7.42 2.75 -17.67
N GLY A 113 7.66 2.42 -18.95
CA GLY A 113 6.81 2.81 -20.07
C GLY A 113 5.32 2.45 -19.90
N TRP A 114 4.97 1.23 -19.46
CA TRP A 114 3.58 0.82 -19.23
C TRP A 114 2.92 1.60 -18.09
N LEU A 115 3.67 1.93 -17.04
CA LEU A 115 3.16 2.75 -15.94
C LEU A 115 2.89 4.18 -16.43
N MET A 116 3.82 4.75 -17.19
CA MET A 116 3.65 6.09 -17.75
C MET A 116 2.48 6.13 -18.75
N ALA A 117 2.32 5.11 -19.58
CA ALA A 117 1.20 4.98 -20.51
C ALA A 117 -0.14 4.88 -19.76
N PHE A 118 -0.22 4.10 -18.69
CA PHE A 118 -1.41 4.01 -17.84
C PHE A 118 -1.76 5.38 -17.21
N LEU A 119 -0.79 6.06 -16.60
CA LEU A 119 -1.00 7.38 -16.00
C LEU A 119 -1.38 8.45 -17.03
N LEU A 120 -0.80 8.39 -18.23
CA LEU A 120 -1.16 9.26 -19.35
C LEU A 120 -2.59 8.98 -19.81
N TYR A 121 -3.00 7.71 -19.90
CA TYR A 121 -4.36 7.38 -20.25
C TYR A 121 -5.37 7.85 -19.18
N CYS A 122 -5.04 7.73 -17.89
CA CYS A 122 -5.84 8.31 -16.81
C CYS A 122 -6.01 9.84 -16.99
N PHE A 123 -4.95 10.55 -17.41
CA PHE A 123 -5.02 11.99 -17.71
C PHE A 123 -5.91 12.29 -18.93
N ILE A 124 -5.72 11.55 -20.01
CA ILE A 124 -6.54 11.72 -21.22
C ILE A 124 -8.02 11.44 -20.92
N ALA A 125 -8.30 10.45 -20.03
CA ALA A 125 -9.66 10.10 -19.64
C ALA A 125 -10.41 11.22 -18.87
N ILE A 126 -9.73 12.26 -18.43
CA ILE A 126 -10.35 13.46 -17.88
C ILE A 126 -11.15 14.23 -18.93
N LEU A 127 -10.74 14.18 -20.22
CA LEU A 127 -11.33 14.96 -21.29
C LEU A 127 -12.79 14.61 -21.59
N TRP A 128 -13.21 13.39 -21.29
CA TRP A 128 -14.62 12.97 -21.46
C TRP A 128 -15.31 12.68 -20.13
N SER A 129 -14.70 13.09 -19.02
CA SER A 129 -15.33 12.99 -17.70
C SER A 129 -16.51 13.94 -17.58
N ASP A 130 -17.61 13.50 -16.95
CA ASP A 130 -18.72 14.37 -16.57
C ASP A 130 -18.31 15.38 -15.48
N PHE A 131 -17.21 15.10 -14.77
CA PHE A 131 -16.68 15.91 -13.68
C PHE A 131 -15.19 16.20 -13.85
N PRO A 132 -14.75 16.89 -14.94
CA PRO A 132 -13.34 17.00 -15.33
C PRO A 132 -12.47 17.66 -14.26
N PHE A 133 -12.98 18.62 -13.51
CA PHE A 133 -12.22 19.28 -12.44
C PHE A 133 -11.97 18.35 -11.24
N VAL A 134 -12.96 17.52 -10.87
CA VAL A 134 -12.81 16.52 -9.80
C VAL A 134 -11.84 15.42 -10.24
N ALA A 135 -12.00 14.90 -11.45
CA ALA A 135 -11.11 13.91 -12.06
C ALA A 135 -9.66 14.42 -12.12
N PHE A 136 -9.44 15.68 -12.49
CA PHE A 136 -8.12 16.30 -12.49
C PHE A 136 -7.49 16.38 -11.09
N LYS A 137 -8.27 16.81 -10.07
CA LYS A 137 -7.80 16.78 -8.67
C LYS A 137 -7.37 15.37 -8.23
N HIS A 138 -8.16 14.35 -8.59
CA HIS A 138 -7.86 12.96 -8.25
C HIS A 138 -6.61 12.46 -8.99
N TRP A 139 -6.46 12.81 -10.26
CA TRP A 139 -5.26 12.45 -11.03
C TRP A 139 -3.98 13.04 -10.42
N ILE A 140 -3.99 14.32 -10.03
CA ILE A 140 -2.85 14.94 -9.32
C ILE A 140 -2.50 14.16 -8.04
N LYS A 141 -3.50 13.76 -7.25
CA LYS A 141 -3.26 12.96 -6.04
C LYS A 141 -2.61 11.60 -6.37
N VAL A 142 -3.07 10.93 -7.44
CA VAL A 142 -2.50 9.64 -7.86
C VAL A 142 -1.05 9.79 -8.33
N LEU A 143 -0.68 10.91 -8.96
CA LEU A 143 0.72 11.21 -9.30
C LEU A 143 1.65 11.29 -8.06
N GLY A 144 1.09 11.51 -6.88
CA GLY A 144 1.87 11.44 -5.65
C GLY A 144 2.48 10.06 -5.39
N HIS A 145 1.85 8.96 -5.84
CA HIS A 145 2.40 7.61 -5.68
C HIS A 145 3.76 7.45 -6.37
N PRO A 146 3.89 7.64 -7.70
CA PRO A 146 5.19 7.50 -8.36
C PRO A 146 6.23 8.51 -7.84
N ILE A 147 5.82 9.72 -7.46
CA ILE A 147 6.74 10.72 -6.90
C ILE A 147 7.31 10.23 -5.56
N MET A 148 6.47 9.74 -4.64
CA MET A 148 6.93 9.21 -3.35
C MET A 148 7.76 7.94 -3.50
N VAL A 149 7.44 7.09 -4.48
CA VAL A 149 8.25 5.90 -4.81
C VAL A 149 9.59 6.30 -5.40
N LEU A 150 9.66 7.32 -6.25
CA LEU A 150 10.95 7.84 -6.75
C LEU A 150 11.80 8.42 -5.63
N VAL A 151 11.20 9.16 -4.68
CA VAL A 151 11.93 9.61 -3.48
C VAL A 151 12.54 8.43 -2.73
N LEU A 152 11.80 7.31 -2.61
CA LEU A 152 12.28 6.09 -1.96
C LEU A 152 13.41 5.43 -2.78
N LEU A 153 13.23 5.25 -4.10
CA LEU A 153 14.18 4.55 -4.98
C LEU A 153 15.49 5.34 -5.20
N THR A 154 15.47 6.64 -4.93
CA THR A 154 16.64 7.52 -5.05
C THR A 154 17.32 7.81 -3.72
N GLU A 155 16.97 7.10 -2.63
CA GLU A 155 17.73 7.11 -1.38
C GLU A 155 19.11 6.46 -1.58
N PRO A 156 20.13 6.81 -0.77
CA PRO A 156 21.46 6.21 -0.87
C PRO A 156 21.46 4.69 -0.78
N ASP A 157 20.56 4.11 0.03
CA ASP A 157 20.29 2.68 0.09
C ASP A 157 18.77 2.45 -0.01
N PRO A 158 18.25 2.17 -1.22
CA PRO A 158 16.81 1.97 -1.44
C PRO A 158 16.24 0.76 -0.69
N ASP A 159 17.03 -0.30 -0.49
CA ASP A 159 16.60 -1.49 0.27
C ASP A 159 16.43 -1.17 1.75
N GLU A 160 17.38 -0.44 2.33
CA GLU A 160 17.26 0.05 3.71
C GLU A 160 16.14 1.07 3.84
N ALA A 161 15.99 1.98 2.87
CA ALA A 161 14.93 2.98 2.85
C ALA A 161 13.53 2.32 2.85
N LEU A 162 13.32 1.29 2.04
CA LEU A 162 12.07 0.52 2.05
C LEU A 162 11.84 -0.15 3.41
N ALA A 163 12.88 -0.79 3.96
CA ALA A 163 12.77 -1.44 5.26
C ALA A 163 12.43 -0.42 6.36
N ARG A 164 13.03 0.77 6.34
CA ARG A 164 12.72 1.86 7.29
C ARG A 164 11.33 2.41 7.08
N LEU A 165 10.91 2.65 5.83
CA LEU A 165 9.57 3.12 5.50
C LEU A 165 8.50 2.17 6.08
N MET A 166 8.61 0.87 5.81
CA MET A 166 7.62 -0.12 6.27
C MET A 166 7.63 -0.27 7.79
N LYS A 167 8.81 -0.30 8.42
CA LYS A 167 8.93 -0.38 9.90
C LYS A 167 8.37 0.87 10.58
N ARG A 168 8.76 2.07 10.13
CA ARG A 168 8.27 3.33 10.71
C ARG A 168 6.76 3.49 10.52
N SER A 169 6.22 3.08 9.38
CA SER A 169 4.77 3.04 9.15
C SER A 169 4.08 2.10 10.16
N ALA A 170 4.64 0.90 10.38
CA ALA A 170 4.11 -0.03 11.36
C ALA A 170 4.19 0.51 12.79
N TYR A 171 5.25 1.24 13.16
CA TYR A 171 5.40 1.85 14.50
C TYR A 171 4.24 2.79 14.84
N VAL A 172 3.68 3.46 13.85
CA VAL A 172 2.53 4.34 14.03
C VAL A 172 1.23 3.56 13.88
N LEU A 173 1.02 2.93 12.72
CA LEU A 173 -0.28 2.38 12.33
C LEU A 173 -0.73 1.22 13.24
N VAL A 174 0.18 0.34 13.66
CA VAL A 174 -0.19 -0.87 14.40
C VAL A 174 -0.53 -0.58 15.87
N PRO A 175 0.33 0.08 16.68
CA PRO A 175 0.01 0.35 18.08
C PRO A 175 -1.19 1.28 18.26
N PHE A 176 -1.31 2.32 17.43
CA PHE A 176 -2.45 3.23 17.50
C PHE A 176 -3.76 2.56 17.08
N SER A 177 -3.76 1.60 16.14
CA SER A 177 -4.94 0.79 15.82
C SER A 177 -5.37 -0.09 16.99
N ILE A 178 -4.43 -0.71 17.70
CA ILE A 178 -4.72 -1.49 18.91
C ILE A 178 -5.28 -0.59 20.01
N LEU A 179 -4.67 0.57 20.23
CA LEU A 179 -5.13 1.57 21.20
C LEU A 179 -6.57 2.01 20.88
N ALA A 180 -6.86 2.36 19.62
CA ALA A 180 -8.17 2.81 19.20
C ALA A 180 -9.24 1.73 19.42
N ILE A 181 -8.99 0.48 19.01
CA ILE A 181 -9.94 -0.63 19.19
C ILE A 181 -10.22 -0.89 20.67
N LYS A 182 -9.19 -0.84 21.54
CA LYS A 182 -9.34 -1.22 22.95
C LYS A 182 -9.86 -0.09 23.83
N TYR A 183 -9.35 1.12 23.65
CA TYR A 183 -9.54 2.21 24.61
C TYR A 183 -10.35 3.38 24.06
N TYR A 184 -10.48 3.52 22.73
CA TYR A 184 -11.21 4.60 22.07
C TYR A 184 -12.21 4.03 21.05
N PRO A 185 -13.30 3.36 21.53
CA PRO A 185 -14.24 2.68 20.63
C PRO A 185 -14.90 3.60 19.62
N GLY A 186 -15.13 4.88 19.93
CA GLY A 186 -15.64 5.88 18.98
C GLY A 186 -14.70 6.15 17.80
N ILE A 187 -13.40 5.82 17.92
CA ILE A 187 -12.42 5.94 16.84
C ILE A 187 -12.19 4.58 16.19
N GLY A 188 -11.97 3.54 17.01
CA GLY A 188 -11.47 2.24 16.57
C GLY A 188 -12.52 1.25 16.14
N ARG A 189 -13.82 1.56 16.32
CA ARG A 189 -14.94 0.70 15.97
C ARG A 189 -15.99 1.47 15.21
N GLN A 190 -16.64 0.80 14.27
CA GLN A 190 -17.77 1.29 13.50
C GLN A 190 -18.86 0.23 13.50
N PHE A 191 -20.08 0.60 13.13
CA PHE A 191 -21.13 -0.37 12.85
C PHE A 191 -21.21 -0.61 11.35
N ASP A 192 -21.36 -1.87 10.97
CA ASP A 192 -21.63 -2.25 9.60
C ASP A 192 -23.02 -1.73 9.22
N GLU A 193 -23.10 -0.89 8.21
CA GLU A 193 -24.36 -0.26 7.78
C GLU A 193 -25.37 -1.28 7.27
N TRP A 194 -24.88 -2.43 6.77
CA TRP A 194 -25.71 -3.51 6.25
C TRP A 194 -26.24 -4.44 7.34
N THR A 195 -25.38 -4.85 8.25
CA THR A 195 -25.70 -5.86 9.26
C THR A 195 -25.97 -5.28 10.65
N GLY A 196 -25.64 -4.02 10.88
CA GLY A 196 -25.67 -3.39 12.21
C GLY A 196 -24.65 -3.97 13.21
N LEU A 197 -23.77 -4.87 12.76
CA LEU A 197 -22.78 -5.51 13.64
C LEU A 197 -21.56 -4.61 13.88
N PRO A 198 -20.98 -4.66 15.09
CA PRO A 198 -19.80 -3.88 15.39
C PRO A 198 -18.57 -4.40 14.61
N MET A 199 -17.88 -3.50 13.94
CA MET A 199 -16.66 -3.73 13.19
C MET A 199 -15.49 -3.01 13.81
N ASN A 200 -14.29 -3.60 13.72
CA ASN A 200 -13.06 -2.94 14.13
C ASN A 200 -12.32 -2.40 12.92
N ASN A 201 -12.09 -1.11 12.92
CA ASN A 201 -11.33 -0.38 11.88
C ASN A 201 -10.01 0.20 12.38
N GLY A 202 -9.74 0.17 13.70
CA GLY A 202 -8.54 0.77 14.27
C GLY A 202 -8.45 2.26 13.98
N ILE A 203 -7.30 2.70 13.47
CA ILE A 203 -7.15 4.08 12.98
C ILE A 203 -7.40 4.19 11.48
N ALA A 204 -7.64 3.08 10.78
CA ALA A 204 -8.00 3.09 9.36
C ALA A 204 -9.43 3.65 9.15
N GLN A 205 -9.72 4.01 7.92
CA GLN A 205 -11.01 4.60 7.54
C GLN A 205 -12.18 3.61 7.74
N ASN A 206 -11.95 2.33 7.40
CA ASN A 206 -12.93 1.25 7.54
C ASN A 206 -12.24 -0.10 7.82
N LYS A 207 -13.02 -1.18 7.99
CA LYS A 207 -12.50 -2.54 8.26
C LYS A 207 -11.59 -3.07 7.14
N ASN A 208 -11.90 -2.76 5.88
CA ASN A 208 -11.11 -3.21 4.73
C ASN A 208 -9.77 -2.47 4.66
N GLY A 209 -9.74 -1.17 5.03
CA GLY A 209 -8.51 -0.39 5.21
C GLY A 209 -7.60 -0.98 6.31
N LEU A 210 -8.18 -1.39 7.45
CA LEU A 210 -7.41 -2.10 8.48
C LEU A 210 -6.88 -3.44 7.96
N GLY A 211 -7.69 -4.20 7.21
CA GLY A 211 -7.30 -5.46 6.59
C GLY A 211 -6.15 -5.29 5.59
N SER A 212 -6.23 -4.29 4.70
CA SER A 212 -5.18 -4.00 3.70
C SER A 212 -3.88 -3.55 4.35
N MET A 213 -3.95 -2.74 5.41
CA MET A 213 -2.79 -2.37 6.22
C MET A 213 -2.12 -3.61 6.84
N CYS A 214 -2.91 -4.52 7.42
CA CYS A 214 -2.40 -5.76 7.99
C CYS A 214 -1.80 -6.69 6.91
N LEU A 215 -2.39 -6.76 5.72
CA LEU A 215 -1.86 -7.50 4.57
C LEU A 215 -0.48 -6.98 4.18
N VAL A 216 -0.37 -5.67 3.93
CA VAL A 216 0.87 -5.03 3.45
C VAL A 216 1.99 -5.14 4.49
N LEU A 217 1.72 -4.69 5.71
CA LEU A 217 2.71 -4.72 6.78
C LEU A 217 3.03 -6.15 7.22
N GLY A 218 2.01 -7.01 7.32
CA GLY A 218 2.18 -8.41 7.72
C GLY A 218 3.06 -9.18 6.75
N PHE A 219 2.82 -9.05 5.44
CA PHE A 219 3.64 -9.74 4.44
C PHE A 219 5.09 -9.20 4.43
N PHE A 220 5.27 -7.89 4.50
CA PHE A 220 6.60 -7.30 4.60
C PHE A 220 7.34 -7.78 5.85
N PHE A 221 6.68 -7.80 7.03
CA PHE A 221 7.29 -8.23 8.29
C PHE A 221 7.63 -9.72 8.29
N VAL A 222 6.83 -10.59 7.67
CA VAL A 222 7.17 -12.02 7.49
C VAL A 222 8.43 -12.15 6.65
N TRP A 223 8.51 -11.48 5.49
CA TRP A 223 9.69 -11.52 4.64
C TRP A 223 10.93 -10.98 5.34
N TYR A 224 10.83 -9.83 6.01
CA TYR A 224 11.94 -9.18 6.69
C TYR A 224 12.41 -9.98 7.92
N PHE A 225 11.48 -10.62 8.63
CA PHE A 225 11.79 -11.56 9.70
C PHE A 225 12.62 -12.74 9.19
N LEU A 226 12.22 -13.35 8.08
CA LEU A 226 12.96 -14.47 7.47
C LEU A 226 14.34 -14.04 6.96
N LYS A 227 14.44 -12.85 6.34
CA LYS A 227 15.73 -12.27 5.92
C LYS A 227 16.64 -12.05 7.13
N THR A 228 16.12 -11.47 8.21
CA THR A 228 16.86 -11.24 9.44
C THR A 228 17.23 -12.55 10.14
N TRP A 229 16.35 -13.55 10.12
CA TRP A 229 16.60 -14.87 10.70
C TRP A 229 17.78 -15.58 10.04
N ARG A 230 18.02 -15.37 8.75
CA ARG A 230 19.13 -15.96 7.99
C ARG A 230 20.44 -15.20 8.15
N ALA A 231 20.42 -13.96 8.68
CA ALA A 231 21.61 -13.17 8.92
C ALA A 231 22.49 -13.78 10.03
N GLU A 232 23.74 -13.37 10.13
CA GLU A 232 24.68 -13.81 11.14
C GLU A 232 24.18 -13.61 12.58
N LYS A 233 24.50 -14.53 13.47
CA LYS A 233 24.04 -14.51 14.84
C LYS A 233 24.73 -13.38 15.61
N SER A 234 23.96 -12.36 16.01
CA SER A 234 24.41 -11.22 16.81
C SER A 234 23.36 -10.82 17.85
N LYS A 235 23.74 -9.97 18.81
CA LYS A 235 22.79 -9.36 19.75
C LYS A 235 21.78 -8.50 18.99
N ALA A 236 22.27 -7.68 18.07
CA ALA A 236 21.43 -6.80 17.25
C ALA A 236 20.36 -7.59 16.46
N ARG A 237 20.75 -8.71 15.82
CA ARG A 237 19.82 -9.61 15.15
C ARG A 237 18.74 -10.16 16.09
N ARG A 238 19.12 -10.60 17.30
CA ARG A 238 18.14 -11.12 18.27
C ARG A 238 17.13 -10.07 18.72
N ASP A 239 17.60 -8.85 18.95
CA ASP A 239 16.74 -7.74 19.37
C ASP A 239 15.82 -7.28 18.22
N GLU A 240 16.29 -7.35 16.97
CA GLU A 240 15.48 -7.08 15.79
C GLU A 240 14.42 -8.17 15.58
N LEU A 241 14.76 -9.44 15.71
CA LEU A 241 13.80 -10.55 15.61
C LEU A 241 12.72 -10.49 16.69
N ARG A 242 13.05 -10.07 17.91
CA ARG A 242 12.05 -9.86 18.98
C ARG A 242 11.07 -8.74 18.61
N LEU A 243 11.60 -7.64 18.07
CA LEU A 243 10.78 -6.52 17.62
C LEU A 243 9.83 -6.97 16.50
N LEU A 244 10.37 -7.59 15.43
CA LEU A 244 9.60 -8.06 14.29
C LEU A 244 8.56 -9.10 14.72
N GLY A 245 8.91 -10.04 15.58
CA GLY A 245 7.98 -11.04 16.15
C GLY A 245 6.86 -10.39 16.95
N GLY A 246 7.17 -9.38 17.78
CA GLY A 246 6.15 -8.61 18.50
C GLY A 246 5.16 -7.91 17.55
N PHE A 247 5.66 -7.28 16.47
CA PHE A 247 4.80 -6.66 15.48
C PHE A 247 3.96 -7.68 14.71
N LEU A 248 4.52 -8.84 14.35
CA LEU A 248 3.77 -9.92 13.71
C LEU A 248 2.60 -10.41 14.57
N VAL A 249 2.81 -10.55 15.89
CA VAL A 249 1.73 -10.89 16.83
C VAL A 249 0.66 -9.80 16.89
N MET A 250 1.06 -8.52 16.95
CA MET A 250 0.14 -7.39 16.94
C MET A 250 -0.66 -7.33 15.63
N ILE A 251 -0.01 -7.51 14.48
CA ILE A 251 -0.64 -7.52 13.16
C ILE A 251 -1.61 -8.71 13.04
N ALA A 252 -1.23 -9.90 13.47
CA ALA A 252 -2.11 -11.07 13.48
C ALA A 252 -3.36 -10.85 14.35
N TRP A 253 -3.21 -10.19 15.51
CA TRP A 253 -4.34 -9.81 16.35
C TRP A 253 -5.26 -8.79 15.66
N LEU A 254 -4.70 -7.76 15.01
CA LEU A 254 -5.47 -6.77 14.24
C LEU A 254 -6.21 -7.43 13.07
N LEU A 255 -5.53 -8.31 12.33
CA LEU A 255 -6.13 -9.04 11.20
C LEU A 255 -7.31 -9.90 11.64
N ARG A 256 -7.18 -10.60 12.78
CA ARG A 256 -8.29 -11.34 13.38
C ARG A 256 -9.43 -10.40 13.79
N LYS A 257 -9.13 -9.21 14.33
CA LYS A 257 -10.15 -8.24 14.79
C LYS A 257 -10.82 -7.51 13.64
N SER A 258 -10.16 -7.32 12.50
CA SER A 258 -10.76 -6.70 11.32
C SER A 258 -11.80 -7.60 10.64
N HIS A 259 -11.82 -8.91 10.94
CA HIS A 259 -12.60 -9.91 10.21
C HIS A 259 -12.41 -9.84 8.68
N GLY A 260 -11.21 -9.39 8.25
CA GLY A 260 -10.85 -9.20 6.84
C GLY A 260 -10.48 -10.53 6.16
N ALA A 261 -11.47 -11.29 5.73
CA ALA A 261 -11.29 -12.59 5.08
C ALA A 261 -10.39 -12.50 3.84
N THR A 262 -10.70 -11.56 2.94
CA THR A 262 -9.91 -11.30 1.73
C THR A 262 -8.45 -10.94 2.06
N ALA A 263 -8.23 -10.04 3.02
CA ALA A 263 -6.88 -9.65 3.41
C ALA A 263 -6.09 -10.83 3.99
N THR A 264 -6.74 -11.69 4.78
CA THR A 264 -6.12 -12.90 5.35
C THR A 264 -5.75 -13.89 4.25
N LEU A 265 -6.65 -14.17 3.32
CA LEU A 265 -6.41 -15.07 2.20
C LEU A 265 -5.26 -14.56 1.32
N CYS A 266 -5.28 -13.27 0.96
CA CYS A 266 -4.23 -12.66 0.14
C CYS A 266 -2.86 -12.66 0.84
N LEU A 267 -2.83 -12.48 2.17
CA LEU A 267 -1.60 -12.62 2.96
C LEU A 267 -1.05 -14.05 2.88
N LEU A 268 -1.90 -15.05 3.00
CA LEU A 268 -1.50 -16.47 2.87
C LEU A 268 -1.02 -16.80 1.46
N ILE A 269 -1.69 -16.27 0.42
CA ILE A 269 -1.25 -16.41 -0.98
C ILE A 269 0.13 -15.78 -1.17
N ALA A 270 0.36 -14.56 -0.68
CA ALA A 270 1.65 -13.88 -0.77
C ALA A 270 2.77 -14.69 -0.12
N ILE A 271 2.51 -15.20 1.10
CA ILE A 271 3.46 -16.05 1.84
C ILE A 271 3.72 -17.36 1.08
N ALA A 272 2.68 -18.02 0.57
CA ALA A 272 2.81 -19.24 -0.20
C ALA A 272 3.65 -19.03 -1.47
N VAL A 273 3.36 -17.99 -2.25
CA VAL A 273 4.14 -17.63 -3.45
C VAL A 273 5.60 -17.38 -3.11
N MET A 274 5.88 -16.62 -2.03
CA MET A 274 7.23 -16.34 -1.57
C MET A 274 8.01 -17.63 -1.25
N PHE A 275 7.40 -18.60 -0.58
CA PHE A 275 8.04 -19.87 -0.25
C PHE A 275 8.18 -20.81 -1.45
N VAL A 276 7.16 -20.86 -2.33
CA VAL A 276 7.18 -21.73 -3.51
C VAL A 276 8.30 -21.32 -4.47
N VAL A 277 8.46 -20.00 -4.70
CA VAL A 277 9.49 -19.47 -5.61
C VAL A 277 10.93 -19.76 -5.13
N GLU A 278 11.12 -19.94 -3.83
CA GLU A 278 12.43 -20.30 -3.26
C GLU A 278 12.78 -21.80 -3.46
N ARG A 279 11.81 -22.64 -3.81
CA ARG A 279 12.03 -24.08 -3.91
C ARG A 279 12.90 -24.46 -5.11
N ARG A 280 13.84 -25.39 -4.88
CA ARG A 280 14.80 -25.86 -5.90
C ARG A 280 14.15 -26.62 -7.06
N TRP A 281 12.99 -27.24 -6.82
CA TRP A 281 12.25 -27.99 -7.86
C TRP A 281 11.49 -27.06 -8.82
N LEU A 282 11.30 -25.78 -8.47
CA LEU A 282 10.63 -24.82 -9.34
C LEU A 282 11.60 -24.31 -10.41
N ASN A 283 11.28 -24.54 -11.68
CA ASN A 283 12.04 -23.96 -12.77
C ASN A 283 11.61 -22.48 -12.95
N LYS A 284 12.47 -21.56 -12.47
CA LYS A 284 12.21 -20.13 -12.54
C LYS A 284 11.97 -19.60 -13.96
N LYS A 285 12.48 -20.28 -15.00
CA LYS A 285 12.23 -19.93 -16.41
C LYS A 285 10.77 -20.13 -16.79
N LEU A 286 10.10 -21.12 -16.19
CA LEU A 286 8.72 -21.49 -16.47
C LEU A 286 7.70 -20.85 -15.53
N ILE A 287 8.10 -19.87 -14.70
CA ILE A 287 7.20 -19.26 -13.71
C ILE A 287 5.96 -18.62 -14.37
N GLY A 288 6.09 -18.06 -15.57
CA GLY A 288 4.96 -17.54 -16.33
C GLY A 288 3.97 -18.65 -16.73
N THR A 289 4.48 -19.83 -17.12
CA THR A 289 3.66 -21.00 -17.44
C THR A 289 2.93 -21.51 -16.20
N TYR A 290 3.59 -21.55 -15.04
CA TYR A 290 2.95 -21.97 -13.78
C TYR A 290 1.85 -20.99 -13.36
N VAL A 291 2.08 -19.68 -13.50
CA VAL A 291 1.05 -18.67 -13.23
C VAL A 291 -0.13 -18.82 -14.16
N LEU A 292 0.11 -19.02 -15.46
CA LEU A 292 -0.95 -19.26 -16.45
C LEU A 292 -1.74 -20.53 -16.13
N LEU A 293 -1.07 -21.63 -15.83
CA LEU A 293 -1.71 -22.89 -15.44
C LEU A 293 -2.53 -22.74 -14.15
N ALA A 294 -2.00 -22.02 -13.15
CA ALA A 294 -2.74 -21.74 -11.92
C ALA A 294 -4.01 -20.93 -12.19
N LEU A 295 -3.94 -19.92 -13.05
CA LEU A 295 -5.12 -19.15 -13.46
C LEU A 295 -6.14 -20.01 -14.21
N ILE A 296 -5.70 -20.86 -15.14
CA ILE A 296 -6.58 -21.78 -15.86
C ILE A 296 -7.25 -22.76 -14.89
N VAL A 297 -6.49 -23.35 -13.96
CA VAL A 297 -7.02 -24.26 -12.94
C VAL A 297 -8.05 -23.55 -12.07
N LEU A 298 -7.79 -22.32 -11.63
CA LEU A 298 -8.74 -21.53 -10.84
C LEU A 298 -10.01 -21.23 -11.63
N LEU A 299 -9.91 -20.85 -12.90
CA LEU A 299 -11.06 -20.58 -13.76
C LEU A 299 -11.89 -21.87 -14.00
N VAL A 300 -11.23 -22.98 -14.27
CA VAL A 300 -11.93 -24.28 -14.44
C VAL A 300 -12.59 -24.71 -13.14
N ALA A 301 -11.90 -24.56 -12.03
CA ALA A 301 -12.41 -24.91 -10.72
C ALA A 301 -13.59 -24.03 -10.30
N GLU A 302 -13.58 -22.74 -10.63
CA GLU A 302 -14.71 -21.85 -10.44
C GLU A 302 -15.89 -22.27 -11.30
N PHE A 303 -15.65 -22.48 -12.60
CA PHE A 303 -16.72 -22.85 -13.55
C PHE A 303 -17.34 -24.22 -13.25
N ALA A 304 -16.52 -25.19 -12.79
CA ALA A 304 -16.98 -26.57 -12.55
C ALA A 304 -17.57 -26.76 -11.13
N PHE A 305 -17.09 -26.01 -10.13
CA PHE A 305 -17.39 -26.29 -8.72
C PHE A 305 -17.87 -25.05 -7.95
N GLY A 306 -17.91 -23.85 -8.52
CA GLY A 306 -18.31 -22.63 -7.83
C GLY A 306 -17.47 -22.38 -6.56
N ILE A 307 -16.14 -22.51 -6.67
CA ILE A 307 -15.24 -22.48 -5.50
C ILE A 307 -15.38 -21.18 -4.72
N PHE A 308 -15.64 -20.05 -5.40
CA PHE A 308 -15.81 -18.76 -4.72
C PHE A 308 -17.02 -18.78 -3.79
N ASP A 309 -18.13 -19.38 -4.20
CA ASP A 309 -19.34 -19.51 -3.36
C ASP A 309 -19.05 -20.41 -2.16
N HIS A 310 -18.39 -21.56 -2.36
CA HIS A 310 -18.02 -22.46 -1.26
C HIS A 310 -17.04 -21.83 -0.25
N VAL A 311 -16.05 -21.08 -0.72
CA VAL A 311 -15.11 -20.36 0.16
C VAL A 311 -15.85 -19.25 0.92
N ALA A 312 -16.77 -18.56 0.25
CA ALA A 312 -17.62 -17.55 0.89
C ALA A 312 -18.50 -18.12 2.00
N ASP A 313 -19.08 -19.31 1.76
CA ASP A 313 -19.88 -20.04 2.73
C ASP A 313 -19.06 -20.44 3.96
N LEU A 314 -17.89 -21.03 3.74
CA LEU A 314 -16.96 -21.40 4.81
C LEU A 314 -16.52 -20.20 5.65
N MET A 315 -16.46 -19.01 5.04
CA MET A 315 -16.07 -17.77 5.72
C MET A 315 -17.26 -17.01 6.32
N GLY A 316 -18.50 -17.48 6.15
CA GLY A 316 -19.72 -16.84 6.68
C GLY A 316 -20.07 -15.51 5.99
N HIS A 317 -19.66 -15.30 4.72
CA HIS A 317 -19.76 -14.04 4.00
C HIS A 317 -20.77 -14.05 2.83
N GLN A 318 -21.70 -15.03 2.77
CA GLN A 318 -22.69 -15.14 1.69
C GLN A 318 -23.48 -13.86 1.46
N ALA A 319 -24.02 -13.24 2.50
CA ALA A 319 -24.79 -12.01 2.38
C ALA A 319 -23.97 -10.84 1.76
N THR A 320 -22.69 -10.78 2.06
CA THR A 320 -21.78 -9.76 1.51
C THR A 320 -21.52 -9.98 0.01
N ILE A 321 -21.40 -11.23 -0.43
CA ILE A 321 -21.15 -11.55 -1.84
C ILE A 321 -22.41 -11.36 -2.68
N MET A 322 -23.57 -11.75 -2.18
CA MET A 322 -24.87 -11.50 -2.85
C MET A 322 -25.10 -10.00 -3.05
N GLY A 323 -24.86 -9.18 -2.01
CA GLY A 323 -24.96 -7.72 -2.12
C GLY A 323 -24.01 -7.10 -3.15
N ARG A 324 -22.78 -7.63 -3.28
CA ARG A 324 -21.82 -7.18 -4.31
C ARG A 324 -22.26 -7.56 -5.72
N ALA A 325 -22.77 -8.78 -5.91
CA ALA A 325 -23.23 -9.23 -7.22
C ALA A 325 -24.45 -8.41 -7.72
N GLU A 326 -25.32 -7.99 -6.80
CA GLU A 326 -26.42 -7.08 -7.10
C GLU A 326 -25.91 -5.70 -7.47
N LEU A 327 -25.01 -5.12 -6.65
CA LEU A 327 -24.35 -3.85 -6.96
C LEU A 327 -23.66 -3.86 -8.34
N TRP A 328 -22.94 -4.93 -8.66
CA TRP A 328 -22.26 -5.04 -9.96
C TRP A 328 -23.23 -5.05 -11.13
N ARG A 329 -24.37 -5.76 -11.03
CA ARG A 329 -25.41 -5.75 -12.06
C ARG A 329 -25.98 -4.36 -12.27
N GLU A 330 -26.24 -3.63 -11.21
CA GLU A 330 -26.75 -2.26 -11.30
C GLU A 330 -25.71 -1.29 -11.87
N CYS A 331 -24.44 -1.35 -11.40
CA CYS A 331 -23.36 -0.55 -11.98
C CYS A 331 -23.24 -0.79 -13.48
N LEU A 332 -23.33 -2.04 -13.93
CA LEU A 332 -23.28 -2.40 -15.36
C LEU A 332 -24.57 -2.02 -16.15
N ALA A 333 -25.70 -1.90 -15.46
CA ALA A 333 -26.95 -1.44 -16.06
C ALA A 333 -26.99 0.08 -16.28
N LEU A 334 -26.18 0.85 -15.57
CA LEU A 334 -25.98 2.27 -15.82
C LEU A 334 -25.18 2.43 -17.11
N HIS A 335 -25.87 2.78 -18.21
CA HIS A 335 -25.34 2.88 -19.59
C HIS A 335 -24.04 3.71 -19.65
N THR A 336 -22.89 3.06 -19.45
CA THR A 336 -21.57 3.65 -19.62
C THR A 336 -20.97 3.30 -20.97
N ASN A 337 -20.06 4.10 -21.49
CA ASN A 337 -19.35 3.75 -22.71
C ASN A 337 -18.45 2.52 -22.44
N PRO A 338 -18.66 1.36 -23.10
CA PRO A 338 -17.90 0.15 -22.77
C PRO A 338 -16.42 0.24 -23.16
N ILE A 339 -16.05 1.11 -24.11
CA ILE A 339 -14.67 1.24 -24.61
C ILE A 339 -13.88 2.21 -23.75
N PHE A 340 -14.46 3.37 -23.39
CA PHE A 340 -13.74 4.47 -22.73
C PHE A 340 -14.21 4.74 -21.31
N GLY A 341 -15.33 4.15 -20.86
CA GLY A 341 -15.92 4.43 -19.54
C GLY A 341 -16.53 5.83 -19.47
N VAL A 342 -16.67 6.33 -18.22
CA VAL A 342 -17.26 7.64 -17.93
C VAL A 342 -16.22 8.73 -17.63
N GLY A 343 -14.93 8.40 -17.71
CA GLY A 343 -13.83 9.28 -17.36
C GLY A 343 -13.18 8.91 -16.02
N PHE A 344 -11.92 9.32 -15.83
CA PHE A 344 -11.10 8.94 -14.68
C PHE A 344 -11.77 9.32 -13.35
N GLU A 345 -11.94 8.33 -12.46
CA GLU A 345 -12.56 8.45 -11.12
C GLU A 345 -13.87 9.27 -11.08
N SER A 346 -14.72 9.13 -12.13
CA SER A 346 -15.95 9.92 -12.29
C SER A 346 -17.24 9.12 -12.13
N PHE A 347 -17.15 7.78 -12.05
CA PHE A 347 -18.34 6.94 -11.99
C PHE A 347 -19.19 7.17 -10.72
N TRP A 348 -18.53 7.35 -9.58
CA TRP A 348 -19.18 7.54 -8.27
C TRP A 348 -19.45 9.01 -7.96
N LEU A 349 -19.97 9.75 -8.93
CA LEU A 349 -20.30 11.18 -8.82
C LEU A 349 -21.67 11.46 -9.41
N GLY A 350 -22.35 12.50 -8.90
CA GLY A 350 -23.58 13.05 -9.43
C GLY A 350 -24.74 12.06 -9.46
N ASP A 351 -25.55 12.11 -10.52
CA ASP A 351 -26.81 11.36 -10.64
C ASP A 351 -26.60 9.83 -10.57
N ARG A 352 -25.50 9.29 -11.08
CA ARG A 352 -25.20 7.86 -10.97
C ARG A 352 -25.05 7.42 -9.52
N LEU A 353 -24.35 8.19 -8.69
CA LEU A 353 -24.22 7.90 -7.28
C LEU A 353 -25.58 7.97 -6.57
N HIS A 354 -26.38 8.99 -6.87
CA HIS A 354 -27.72 9.14 -6.29
C HIS A 354 -28.61 7.95 -6.65
N LEU A 355 -28.62 7.50 -7.90
CA LEU A 355 -29.38 6.33 -8.34
C LEU A 355 -28.95 5.05 -7.59
N LEU A 356 -27.65 4.86 -7.37
CA LEU A 356 -27.13 3.70 -6.65
C LEU A 356 -27.42 3.75 -5.13
N HIS A 357 -27.63 4.94 -4.57
CA HIS A 357 -28.03 5.13 -3.17
C HIS A 357 -29.53 4.99 -2.95
N GLU A 358 -30.35 5.21 -3.98
CA GLU A 358 -31.81 5.22 -3.88
C GLU A 358 -32.35 3.87 -3.40
N GLY A 359 -33.16 3.91 -2.36
CA GLY A 359 -33.77 2.70 -1.77
C GLY A 359 -32.84 1.78 -0.99
N ARG A 360 -31.59 2.15 -0.76
CA ARG A 360 -30.60 1.35 -0.01
C ARG A 360 -30.31 1.89 1.37
N PRO A 361 -30.22 1.02 2.38
CA PRO A 361 -29.80 1.42 3.72
C PRO A 361 -28.30 1.75 3.80
N TRP A 362 -27.48 1.22 2.90
CA TRP A 362 -26.05 1.47 2.79
C TRP A 362 -25.72 2.26 1.51
N GLN A 363 -24.72 3.12 1.57
CA GLN A 363 -24.36 4.03 0.49
C GLN A 363 -23.04 3.60 -0.16
N PRO A 364 -23.07 2.77 -1.25
CA PRO A 364 -21.89 2.34 -1.92
C PRO A 364 -21.20 3.51 -2.63
N ASN A 365 -19.88 3.61 -2.47
CA ASN A 365 -19.04 4.58 -3.14
C ASN A 365 -17.86 3.91 -3.91
N GLU A 366 -17.91 2.59 -4.03
CA GLU A 366 -16.98 1.77 -4.80
C GLU A 366 -17.62 0.43 -5.20
N ALA A 367 -17.13 -0.16 -6.28
CA ALA A 367 -17.62 -1.45 -6.77
C ALA A 367 -17.17 -2.65 -5.94
N HIS A 368 -16.27 -2.48 -4.96
CA HIS A 368 -15.60 -3.59 -4.27
C HIS A 368 -14.99 -4.63 -5.22
N ASN A 369 -14.53 -4.18 -6.38
CA ASN A 369 -13.81 -4.94 -7.39
C ASN A 369 -12.97 -3.97 -8.23
N GLY A 370 -11.65 -4.04 -8.07
CA GLY A 370 -10.74 -3.09 -8.72
C GLY A 370 -10.75 -3.16 -10.25
N TYR A 371 -11.05 -4.31 -10.83
CA TYR A 371 -11.15 -4.45 -12.29
C TYR A 371 -12.44 -3.83 -12.81
N LEU A 372 -13.56 -4.08 -12.14
CA LEU A 372 -14.83 -3.43 -12.47
C LEU A 372 -14.74 -1.92 -12.29
N GLU A 373 -14.07 -1.44 -11.24
CA GLU A 373 -13.83 -0.02 -11.00
C GLU A 373 -13.10 0.65 -12.17
N ILE A 374 -12.04 0.00 -12.68
CA ILE A 374 -11.31 0.48 -13.86
C ILE A 374 -12.20 0.43 -15.12
N TYR A 375 -13.00 -0.63 -15.29
CA TYR A 375 -13.91 -0.73 -16.42
C TYR A 375 -14.99 0.36 -16.42
N LEU A 376 -15.62 0.61 -15.29
CA LEU A 376 -16.68 1.63 -15.19
C LEU A 376 -16.13 3.04 -15.49
N ASN A 377 -14.95 3.35 -14.98
CA ASN A 377 -14.33 4.66 -15.16
C ASN A 377 -13.63 4.83 -16.52
N MET A 378 -12.90 3.82 -17.00
CA MET A 378 -11.99 3.94 -18.14
C MET A 378 -12.24 2.90 -19.26
N GLY A 379 -13.30 2.10 -19.16
CA GLY A 379 -13.71 1.13 -20.16
C GLY A 379 -12.70 0.00 -20.40
N LEU A 380 -12.89 -0.68 -21.54
CA LEU A 380 -11.99 -1.77 -21.98
C LEU A 380 -10.56 -1.28 -22.25
N VAL A 381 -10.37 -0.03 -22.66
CA VAL A 381 -9.03 0.55 -22.85
C VAL A 381 -8.33 0.67 -21.52
N GLY A 382 -9.01 1.12 -20.45
CA GLY A 382 -8.45 1.18 -19.09
C GLY A 382 -8.05 -0.20 -18.58
N LEU A 383 -8.89 -1.23 -18.79
CA LEU A 383 -8.54 -2.61 -18.44
C LEU A 383 -7.32 -3.11 -19.23
N PHE A 384 -7.24 -2.84 -20.53
CA PHE A 384 -6.08 -3.20 -21.35
C PHE A 384 -4.79 -2.58 -20.81
N MET A 385 -4.83 -1.29 -20.46
CA MET A 385 -3.69 -0.58 -19.88
C MET A 385 -3.29 -1.15 -18.51
N LEU A 386 -4.27 -1.46 -17.65
CA LEU A 386 -4.01 -2.09 -16.35
C LEU A 386 -3.38 -3.48 -16.51
N PHE A 387 -3.93 -4.34 -17.36
CA PHE A 387 -3.36 -5.68 -17.61
C PHE A 387 -1.97 -5.60 -18.23
N GLY A 388 -1.75 -4.67 -19.17
CA GLY A 388 -0.43 -4.38 -19.73
C GLY A 388 0.59 -3.99 -18.63
N LEU A 389 0.18 -3.14 -17.69
CA LEU A 389 0.99 -2.73 -16.55
C LEU A 389 1.29 -3.91 -15.60
N ILE A 390 0.30 -4.74 -15.28
CA ILE A 390 0.47 -5.96 -14.45
C ILE A 390 1.44 -6.92 -15.11
N ILE A 391 1.28 -7.19 -16.42
CA ILE A 391 2.16 -8.08 -17.19
C ILE A 391 3.58 -7.51 -17.27
N ALA A 392 3.73 -6.21 -17.51
CA ALA A 392 5.05 -5.55 -17.55
C ALA A 392 5.75 -5.66 -16.18
N THR A 393 5.02 -5.43 -15.09
CA THR A 393 5.53 -5.61 -13.72
C THR A 393 5.96 -7.06 -13.47
N PHE A 394 5.12 -8.02 -13.84
CA PHE A 394 5.47 -9.45 -13.72
C PHE A 394 6.74 -9.81 -14.53
N ARG A 395 6.89 -9.27 -15.76
CA ARG A 395 8.08 -9.50 -16.59
C ARG A 395 9.36 -8.96 -15.93
N LYS A 396 9.31 -7.77 -15.34
CA LYS A 396 10.42 -7.19 -14.57
C LYS A 396 10.79 -8.09 -13.38
N ILE A 397 9.80 -8.47 -12.57
CA ILE A 397 10.00 -9.37 -11.41
C ILE A 397 10.60 -10.70 -11.85
N ARG A 398 10.15 -11.28 -12.97
CA ARG A 398 10.69 -12.52 -13.51
C ARG A 398 12.18 -12.39 -13.87
N LEU A 399 12.60 -11.29 -14.45
CA LEU A 399 14.01 -11.04 -14.75
C LEU A 399 14.83 -10.89 -13.47
N GLU A 400 14.28 -10.19 -12.48
CA GLU A 400 14.91 -9.98 -11.18
C GLU A 400 15.13 -11.30 -10.40
N LEU A 401 14.29 -12.33 -10.60
CA LEU A 401 14.45 -13.64 -9.97
C LEU A 401 15.80 -14.31 -10.26
N PHE A 402 16.49 -13.91 -11.34
CA PHE A 402 17.81 -14.41 -11.69
C PHE A 402 18.95 -13.55 -11.16
N ARG A 403 18.68 -12.31 -10.75
CA ARG A 403 19.65 -11.33 -10.23
C ARG A 403 19.61 -11.27 -8.70
N ASN A 404 18.44 -10.97 -8.16
CA ASN A 404 18.19 -10.82 -6.73
C ASN A 404 16.90 -11.58 -6.32
N THR A 405 17.07 -12.86 -6.00
CA THR A 405 15.92 -13.72 -5.65
C THR A 405 15.18 -13.23 -4.42
N ASP A 406 15.85 -12.61 -3.44
CA ASP A 406 15.23 -12.13 -2.21
C ASP A 406 14.28 -10.95 -2.48
N TRP A 407 14.69 -10.01 -3.32
CA TRP A 407 13.85 -8.89 -3.72
C TRP A 407 12.73 -9.31 -4.66
N ALA A 408 13.04 -10.15 -5.64
CA ALA A 408 12.04 -10.62 -6.59
C ALA A 408 10.91 -11.43 -5.94
N ARG A 409 11.18 -12.24 -4.91
CA ARG A 409 10.14 -13.04 -4.24
C ARG A 409 9.16 -12.19 -3.42
N ILE A 410 9.59 -11.09 -2.78
CA ILE A 410 8.68 -10.18 -2.09
C ILE A 410 7.84 -9.41 -3.12
N ARG A 411 8.45 -8.92 -4.21
CA ARG A 411 7.71 -8.27 -5.31
C ARG A 411 6.65 -9.19 -5.89
N LEU A 412 6.98 -10.47 -6.14
CA LEU A 412 6.03 -11.45 -6.69
C LEU A 412 4.90 -11.78 -5.71
N GLY A 413 5.21 -11.92 -4.42
CA GLY A 413 4.20 -12.12 -3.38
C GLY A 413 3.24 -10.94 -3.28
N PHE A 414 3.74 -9.70 -3.28
CA PHE A 414 2.89 -8.52 -3.32
C PHE A 414 2.06 -8.43 -4.60
N LEU A 415 2.65 -8.72 -5.77
CA LEU A 415 1.92 -8.72 -7.03
C LEU A 415 0.75 -9.71 -6.99
N ALA A 416 1.00 -10.95 -6.55
CA ALA A 416 -0.05 -11.94 -6.39
C ALA A 416 -1.13 -11.47 -5.42
N ALA A 417 -0.74 -11.01 -4.21
CA ALA A 417 -1.69 -10.52 -3.23
C ALA A 417 -2.56 -9.38 -3.78
N ILE A 418 -1.98 -8.38 -4.44
CA ILE A 418 -2.70 -7.20 -4.96
C ILE A 418 -3.66 -7.60 -6.09
N VAL A 419 -3.24 -8.48 -7.00
CA VAL A 419 -4.08 -8.99 -8.09
C VAL A 419 -5.31 -9.73 -7.54
N PHE A 420 -5.11 -10.63 -6.55
CA PHE A 420 -6.22 -11.35 -5.93
C PHE A 420 -7.08 -10.44 -5.02
N TYR A 421 -6.48 -9.49 -4.31
CA TYR A 421 -7.19 -8.56 -3.45
C TYR A 421 -8.20 -7.72 -4.23
N ASN A 422 -7.84 -7.30 -5.44
CA ASN A 422 -8.70 -6.51 -6.31
C ASN A 422 -9.85 -7.29 -6.97
N LEU A 423 -9.97 -8.61 -6.78
CA LEU A 423 -11.17 -9.36 -7.17
C LEU A 423 -12.37 -9.04 -6.25
N THR A 424 -12.10 -8.67 -5.00
CA THR A 424 -13.14 -8.44 -3.98
C THR A 424 -13.03 -7.09 -3.27
N GLU A 425 -12.04 -6.27 -3.61
CA GLU A 425 -11.86 -4.92 -3.10
C GLU A 425 -11.42 -3.99 -4.24
N ALA A 426 -11.76 -2.70 -4.17
CA ALA A 426 -11.45 -1.73 -5.24
C ALA A 426 -10.24 -0.87 -4.84
N THR A 427 -9.03 -1.39 -5.03
CA THR A 427 -7.81 -0.67 -4.64
C THR A 427 -6.93 -0.20 -5.80
N PHE A 428 -7.27 -0.50 -7.07
CA PHE A 428 -6.65 0.08 -8.26
C PHE A 428 -7.16 1.50 -8.53
N ARG A 429 -7.42 2.27 -7.47
CA ARG A 429 -7.95 3.62 -7.54
C ARG A 429 -7.40 4.49 -6.40
N GLY A 430 -7.44 5.79 -6.59
CA GLY A 430 -7.20 6.80 -5.56
C GLY A 430 -5.94 6.59 -4.72
N LEU A 431 -6.04 6.99 -3.48
CA LEU A 431 -4.98 6.91 -2.49
C LEU A 431 -5.14 5.64 -1.64
N SER A 432 -4.88 4.46 -2.21
CA SER A 432 -4.88 3.21 -1.46
C SER A 432 -3.46 2.73 -1.15
N LEU A 433 -3.27 2.14 0.03
CA LEU A 433 -1.98 1.61 0.47
C LEU A 433 -1.50 0.46 -0.43
N THR A 434 -2.40 -0.41 -0.87
CA THR A 434 -2.08 -1.52 -1.77
C THR A 434 -1.69 -1.02 -3.16
N TRP A 435 -2.32 0.06 -3.65
CA TRP A 435 -1.94 0.68 -4.91
C TRP A 435 -0.55 1.33 -4.84
N PHE A 436 -0.24 2.00 -3.72
CA PHE A 436 1.11 2.52 -3.48
C PHE A 436 2.17 1.42 -3.46
N VAL A 437 1.90 0.29 -2.80
CA VAL A 437 2.80 -0.88 -2.83
C VAL A 437 2.95 -1.44 -4.23
N PHE A 438 1.87 -1.44 -5.03
CA PHE A 438 1.98 -1.81 -6.45
C PHE A 438 2.97 -0.91 -7.20
N PHE A 439 2.94 0.42 -6.98
CA PHE A 439 3.94 1.31 -7.57
C PHE A 439 5.37 0.99 -7.10
N ILE A 440 5.57 0.65 -5.80
CA ILE A 440 6.89 0.24 -5.29
C ILE A 440 7.41 -0.99 -6.05
N ILE A 441 6.56 -1.98 -6.31
CA ILE A 441 6.99 -3.21 -6.99
C ILE A 441 7.06 -3.08 -8.52
N ALA A 442 6.37 -2.10 -9.11
CA ALA A 442 6.31 -1.88 -10.56
C ALA A 442 7.40 -0.94 -11.08
N MET A 443 7.80 0.03 -10.26
CA MET A 443 8.77 1.04 -10.66
C MET A 443 10.20 0.56 -10.50
N GLU A 444 11.03 1.02 -11.41
CA GLU A 444 12.48 0.84 -11.38
C GLU A 444 13.16 2.18 -11.73
N TYR A 445 14.21 2.48 -11.00
CA TYR A 445 15.11 3.58 -11.27
C TYR A 445 16.54 3.08 -11.10
N PRO A 446 17.49 3.41 -12.00
CA PRO A 446 18.87 2.99 -11.86
C PRO A 446 19.43 3.52 -10.53
N THR A 447 20.01 2.64 -9.73
CA THR A 447 20.79 3.05 -8.55
C THR A 447 22.02 3.81 -9.06
N VAL A 448 22.12 5.08 -8.71
CA VAL A 448 23.36 5.83 -8.87
C VAL A 448 24.35 5.18 -7.90
N GLU A 449 25.35 4.46 -8.40
CA GLU A 449 26.51 4.13 -7.59
C GLU A 449 27.13 5.46 -7.15
N TYR A 450 26.92 5.83 -5.91
CA TYR A 450 27.66 6.90 -5.27
C TYR A 450 29.09 6.37 -5.13
N GLU A 451 29.96 6.67 -6.09
CA GLU A 451 31.39 6.57 -5.86
C GLU A 451 31.68 7.47 -4.65
N PRO A 452 32.20 6.92 -3.55
CA PRO A 452 32.61 7.76 -2.45
C PRO A 452 33.71 8.68 -2.96
N ALA A 453 33.50 9.97 -2.88
CA ALA A 453 34.52 11.01 -3.13
C ALA A 453 35.59 10.92 -2.04
N LEU A 454 36.39 9.87 -2.08
CA LEU A 454 37.50 9.60 -1.17
C LEU A 454 38.62 8.96 -1.94
N GLN A 455 39.27 9.74 -2.81
CA GLN A 455 40.61 9.46 -3.28
C GLN A 455 41.33 10.69 -3.87
N SER A 456 40.78 11.91 -3.79
CA SER A 456 41.49 13.09 -4.30
C SER A 456 42.30 13.84 -3.23
N SER A 457 42.28 13.42 -1.94
CA SER A 457 43.08 14.09 -0.89
C SER A 457 44.37 13.35 -0.51
N GLU A 458 44.53 12.08 -0.89
CA GLU A 458 45.80 11.36 -0.59
C GLU A 458 46.82 11.40 -1.69
N THR A 459 46.45 11.73 -2.95
CA THR A 459 47.41 11.90 -4.05
C THR A 459 48.07 13.30 -4.08
N ASP A 460 47.37 14.31 -3.58
CA ASP A 460 47.94 15.67 -3.53
C ASP A 460 48.94 15.86 -2.36
N GLU A 461 48.80 15.12 -1.25
CA GLU A 461 49.76 15.15 -0.15
C GLU A 461 51.07 14.37 -0.46
N LEU A 462 51.05 13.43 -1.40
CA LEU A 462 52.25 12.67 -1.79
C LEU A 462 53.07 13.39 -2.91
N GLU A 463 52.50 14.32 -3.64
CA GLU A 463 53.23 15.13 -4.61
C GLU A 463 53.91 16.37 -3.97
N GLU A 464 53.43 16.90 -2.83
CA GLU A 464 54.07 18.02 -2.13
C GLU A 464 55.27 17.59 -1.27
N THR A 465 55.41 16.33 -0.88
CA THR A 465 56.53 15.82 -0.08
C THR A 465 57.69 15.28 -0.91
N GLY A 466 57.57 15.26 -2.25
CA GLY A 466 58.59 14.74 -3.18
C GLY A 466 59.59 15.75 -3.75
N LYS A 467 59.49 17.03 -3.35
CA LYS A 467 60.43 18.09 -3.85
C LYS A 467 61.27 18.67 -2.72
N LEU A 468 62.17 17.90 -2.18
CA LEU A 468 63.35 18.47 -1.47
C LEU A 468 64.36 17.32 -1.24
N THR A 469 65.38 17.22 -2.11
CA THR A 469 66.80 16.94 -1.79
C THR A 469 67.52 16.48 -3.05
N TYR A 470 68.09 17.44 -3.76
CA TYR A 470 69.34 17.27 -4.51
C TYR A 470 70.21 18.42 -4.09
N LEU A 471 71.24 18.17 -3.29
CA LEU A 471 72.46 18.97 -3.17
C LEU A 471 73.58 18.09 -3.67
N PRO A 472 74.50 18.70 -4.44
CA PRO A 472 75.62 17.98 -5.06
C PRO A 472 76.80 17.92 -4.11
N GLY A 473 77.57 16.83 -4.18
CA GLY A 473 78.86 16.61 -3.60
C GLY A 473 79.63 15.62 -4.44
#